data_137e765e45a8b3e26986bfdd50a5bccf
#
_entry.id   137e765e45a8b3e26986bfdd50a5bccf
#
_cell.length_a   1.000
_cell.length_b   1.000
_cell.length_c   1.000
_cell.angle_alpha   90.00
_cell.angle_beta   90.00
_cell.angle_gamma   90.00
#
_symmetry.space_group_name_H-M   'P 1'
#
loop_
_entity.id
_entity.type
_entity.pdbx_description
1 polymer ?
#
loop_
_entity_poly.entity_id
_entity_poly.type
_entity_poly.pdbx_seq_one_letter_code
_entity_poly.pdbx_strand_id
1 'polypeptide(L)'
;MAVWRRWVFPILFVIVFGALAAALVKMAFFPDTATASADPGGQITEPVVPVVRQSVIDELTLEGTIARDDAVTVRSEVDGAVSEVKVAPGQSVAAGQVLMTIKQSYPAKTIDVLAPEAGEVTAVAVVKGQPTSIGGEIATLSPTRYHVQSTIEPVQLYRLLNAPTEGEVTIQGGPAPFSCTGLSVQVSDDGTTSITCAVPTDQTVFAGLRTELSIRAATVDDALVVPVTAVRGGAGTGLVWVDAGTGAPLEEREVGLGVSDGTVVEVVSGLTDGEQVRQFVPGLAAPNEPVCYDDGMGGQFCEDPGWSW
;
A
#
# COMPACT_ATOMS: atom_id res chain seq x y z
N MET A 1 -46.67 -12.32 -91.60
CA MET A 1 -46.41 -12.46 -90.09
C MET A 1 -45.49 -13.60 -89.71
N ALA A 2 -45.01 -14.44 -90.63
CA ALA A 2 -44.18 -15.59 -90.25
C ALA A 2 -42.67 -15.30 -90.18
N VAL A 3 -42.17 -14.24 -90.84
CA VAL A 3 -40.72 -13.91 -90.86
C VAL A 3 -40.28 -13.28 -89.53
N TRP A 4 -41.15 -12.52 -88.85
CA TRP A 4 -40.79 -11.83 -87.59
C TRP A 4 -40.60 -12.81 -86.44
N ARG A 5 -41.36 -13.91 -86.41
CA ARG A 5 -41.27 -14.93 -85.35
C ARG A 5 -40.08 -15.87 -85.51
N ARG A 6 -39.51 -16.00 -86.71
CA ARG A 6 -38.43 -16.97 -87.02
C ARG A 6 -37.00 -16.40 -86.81
N TRP A 7 -36.85 -15.06 -86.86
CA TRP A 7 -35.56 -14.41 -86.76
C TRP A 7 -35.51 -13.39 -85.67
N VAL A 8 -36.54 -12.65 -85.36
CA VAL A 8 -36.52 -11.62 -84.32
C VAL A 8 -36.61 -12.22 -82.92
N PHE A 9 -37.36 -13.30 -82.74
CA PHE A 9 -37.52 -13.94 -81.45
C PHE A 9 -36.19 -14.58 -80.90
N PRO A 10 -35.43 -15.34 -81.73
CA PRO A 10 -34.13 -15.91 -81.23
C PRO A 10 -33.09 -14.81 -80.99
N ILE A 11 -33.08 -13.73 -81.81
CA ILE A 11 -32.12 -12.62 -81.58
C ILE A 11 -32.46 -11.90 -80.27
N LEU A 12 -33.75 -11.63 -80.01
CA LEU A 12 -34.16 -11.01 -78.76
C LEU A 12 -33.84 -11.88 -77.54
N PHE A 13 -33.98 -13.18 -77.67
CA PHE A 13 -33.65 -14.15 -76.65
C PHE A 13 -32.12 -14.15 -76.31
N VAL A 14 -31.25 -14.11 -77.33
CA VAL A 14 -29.84 -14.02 -77.20
C VAL A 14 -29.42 -12.71 -76.56
N ILE A 15 -30.03 -11.60 -76.88
CA ILE A 15 -29.74 -10.29 -76.27
C ILE A 15 -30.16 -10.27 -74.80
N VAL A 16 -31.33 -10.80 -74.46
CA VAL A 16 -31.83 -10.84 -73.10
C VAL A 16 -30.93 -11.79 -72.23
N PHE A 17 -30.62 -12.97 -72.76
CA PHE A 17 -29.73 -13.90 -72.05
C PHE A 17 -28.29 -13.37 -71.94
N GLY A 18 -27.80 -12.68 -72.99
CA GLY A 18 -26.49 -12.01 -72.92
C GLY A 18 -26.44 -10.88 -71.88
N ALA A 19 -27.51 -10.08 -71.80
CA ALA A 19 -27.61 -9.04 -70.81
C ALA A 19 -27.72 -9.61 -69.38
N LEU A 20 -28.46 -10.73 -69.21
CA LEU A 20 -28.61 -11.40 -67.95
C LEU A 20 -27.26 -12.03 -67.50
N ALA A 21 -26.56 -12.66 -68.43
CA ALA A 21 -25.25 -13.24 -68.19
C ALA A 21 -24.21 -12.15 -67.83
N ALA A 22 -24.23 -11.02 -68.55
CA ALA A 22 -23.37 -9.87 -68.23
C ALA A 22 -23.66 -9.26 -66.87
N ALA A 23 -24.94 -9.17 -66.49
CA ALA A 23 -25.34 -8.71 -65.14
C ALA A 23 -24.88 -9.67 -64.02
N LEU A 24 -25.01 -10.98 -64.30
CA LEU A 24 -24.53 -12.01 -63.33
C LEU A 24 -23.01 -12.02 -63.20
N VAL A 25 -22.29 -11.86 -64.32
CA VAL A 25 -20.80 -11.76 -64.31
C VAL A 25 -20.38 -10.48 -63.57
N LYS A 26 -21.06 -9.36 -63.79
CA LYS A 26 -20.80 -8.12 -63.04
C LYS A 26 -21.02 -8.32 -61.54
N MET A 27 -22.10 -9.00 -61.14
CA MET A 27 -22.44 -9.23 -59.75
C MET A 27 -21.48 -10.23 -59.08
N ALA A 28 -20.98 -11.23 -59.85
CA ALA A 28 -20.09 -12.26 -59.33
C ALA A 28 -18.60 -11.85 -59.26
N PHE A 29 -18.14 -11.03 -60.22
CA PHE A 29 -16.72 -10.69 -60.35
C PHE A 29 -16.39 -9.23 -60.05
N PHE A 30 -17.39 -8.36 -60.03
CA PHE A 30 -17.25 -6.95 -59.67
C PHE A 30 -18.29 -6.60 -58.62
N PRO A 31 -18.15 -7.07 -57.36
CA PRO A 31 -18.99 -6.56 -56.31
C PRO A 31 -18.78 -5.06 -56.23
N ASP A 32 -19.84 -4.26 -56.26
CA ASP A 32 -19.73 -2.83 -55.98
C ASP A 32 -19.14 -2.69 -54.57
N THR A 33 -17.87 -2.33 -54.53
CA THR A 33 -17.17 -1.98 -53.30
C THR A 33 -17.68 -0.66 -52.74
N ALA A 34 -18.96 -0.61 -52.45
CA ALA A 34 -19.53 0.32 -51.49
C ALA A 34 -19.87 -0.43 -50.20
N THR A 35 -18.97 -1.32 -49.78
CA THR A 35 -18.89 -1.63 -48.36
C THR A 35 -18.19 -0.44 -47.72
N ALA A 36 -18.99 0.46 -47.16
CA ALA A 36 -18.52 1.13 -46.00
C ALA A 36 -17.84 0.03 -45.15
N SER A 37 -16.53 0.06 -45.00
CA SER A 37 -15.84 -0.65 -43.97
C SER A 37 -16.53 -0.21 -42.68
N ALA A 38 -17.45 -1.02 -42.19
CA ALA A 38 -17.80 -1.00 -40.83
C ALA A 38 -16.48 -1.49 -40.15
N ASP A 39 -15.61 -0.55 -39.89
CA ASP A 39 -14.52 -0.75 -38.99
C ASP A 39 -15.15 -1.31 -37.71
N PRO A 40 -14.90 -2.55 -37.33
CA PRO A 40 -15.43 -3.09 -36.08
C PRO A 40 -14.77 -2.43 -34.85
N GLY A 41 -13.93 -1.42 -35.10
CA GLY A 41 -13.42 -0.52 -34.08
C GLY A 41 -14.59 0.34 -33.59
N GLY A 42 -15.35 -0.18 -32.61
CA GLY A 42 -16.11 0.69 -31.74
C GLY A 42 -15.16 1.77 -31.26
N GLN A 43 -15.44 3.04 -31.56
CA GLN A 43 -14.72 4.12 -30.90
C GLN A 43 -14.98 3.96 -29.41
N ILE A 44 -14.02 3.34 -28.70
CA ILE A 44 -14.00 3.34 -27.26
C ILE A 44 -13.75 4.81 -26.92
N THR A 45 -14.84 5.51 -26.58
CA THR A 45 -14.71 6.86 -26.03
C THR A 45 -13.92 6.71 -24.73
N GLU A 46 -12.69 7.13 -24.75
CA GLU A 46 -11.86 7.09 -23.54
C GLU A 46 -12.58 7.86 -22.43
N PRO A 47 -12.80 7.25 -21.26
CA PRO A 47 -13.56 7.86 -20.19
C PRO A 47 -12.85 9.12 -19.69
N VAL A 48 -13.64 10.15 -19.43
CA VAL A 48 -13.19 11.38 -18.77
C VAL A 48 -13.74 11.43 -17.37
N VAL A 49 -12.99 12.00 -16.46
CA VAL A 49 -13.36 12.18 -15.06
C VAL A 49 -13.21 13.65 -14.66
N PRO A 50 -14.14 14.19 -13.88
CA PRO A 50 -14.00 15.55 -13.36
C PRO A 50 -12.93 15.60 -12.26
N VAL A 51 -12.19 16.67 -12.21
CA VAL A 51 -11.38 17.06 -11.07
C VAL A 51 -12.35 17.45 -9.95
N VAL A 52 -12.24 16.81 -8.82
CA VAL A 52 -13.14 17.03 -7.68
C VAL A 52 -12.35 17.35 -6.42
N ARG A 53 -13.05 17.93 -5.44
CA ARG A 53 -12.47 18.15 -4.12
C ARG A 53 -12.84 17.02 -3.18
N GLN A 54 -11.83 16.44 -2.54
CA GLN A 54 -12.02 15.45 -1.47
C GLN A 54 -10.82 15.42 -0.52
N SER A 55 -11.00 14.85 0.66
CA SER A 55 -9.88 14.58 1.56
C SER A 55 -9.07 13.40 1.05
N VAL A 56 -7.74 13.54 1.08
CA VAL A 56 -6.77 12.49 0.72
C VAL A 56 -5.96 12.14 1.96
N ILE A 57 -5.87 10.85 2.24
CA ILE A 57 -5.10 10.34 3.38
C ILE A 57 -4.03 9.40 2.84
N ASP A 58 -2.77 9.77 3.02
CA ASP A 58 -1.66 8.85 2.78
C ASP A 58 -1.52 7.94 3.99
N GLU A 59 -2.03 6.72 3.88
CA GLU A 59 -1.99 5.71 4.92
C GLU A 59 -0.99 4.61 4.56
N LEU A 60 -0.10 4.33 5.50
CA LEU A 60 0.83 3.22 5.40
C LEU A 60 0.37 2.10 6.32
N THR A 61 0.02 0.97 5.73
CA THR A 61 -0.41 -0.23 6.44
C THR A 61 0.74 -1.23 6.48
N LEU A 62 1.09 -1.70 7.68
CA LEU A 62 2.19 -2.63 7.93
C LEU A 62 1.68 -3.85 8.70
N GLU A 63 2.07 -5.04 8.27
CA GLU A 63 1.87 -6.24 9.07
C GLU A 63 2.84 -6.26 10.24
N GLY A 64 2.36 -6.68 11.41
CA GLY A 64 3.14 -6.71 12.63
C GLY A 64 2.70 -7.81 13.59
N THR A 65 3.38 -7.84 14.71
CA THR A 65 3.07 -8.73 15.83
C THR A 65 3.15 -7.97 17.15
N ILE A 66 2.36 -8.40 18.12
CA ILE A 66 2.49 -7.91 19.50
C ILE A 66 3.65 -8.63 20.16
N ALA A 67 4.61 -7.87 20.65
CA ALA A 67 5.71 -8.33 21.47
C ALA A 67 5.61 -7.77 22.89
N ARG A 68 6.16 -8.50 23.86
CA ARG A 68 6.35 -7.98 25.22
C ARG A 68 7.59 -7.11 25.23
N ASP A 69 7.60 -6.05 26.02
CA ASP A 69 8.78 -5.22 26.22
C ASP A 69 9.93 -6.05 26.79
N ASP A 70 11.15 -5.64 26.47
CA ASP A 70 12.37 -6.34 26.91
C ASP A 70 12.46 -6.42 28.42
N ALA A 71 13.06 -7.51 28.90
CA ALA A 71 13.28 -7.71 30.32
C ALA A 71 14.27 -6.68 30.88
N VAL A 72 13.94 -6.13 32.05
CA VAL A 72 14.72 -5.12 32.74
C VAL A 72 15.56 -5.79 33.80
N THR A 73 16.87 -5.62 33.74
CA THR A 73 17.81 -6.07 34.80
C THR A 73 17.87 -5.03 35.89
N VAL A 74 17.43 -5.41 37.09
CA VAL A 74 17.58 -4.59 38.30
C VAL A 74 18.98 -4.80 38.88
N ARG A 75 19.68 -3.69 39.08
CA ARG A 75 21.07 -3.69 39.58
C ARG A 75 21.17 -3.04 40.93
N SER A 76 22.20 -3.45 41.71
CA SER A 76 22.47 -2.83 43.00
C SER A 76 23.01 -1.42 42.85
N GLU A 77 22.48 -0.48 43.64
CA GLU A 77 22.96 0.90 43.72
C GLU A 77 24.00 1.09 44.82
N VAL A 78 24.22 0.08 45.67
CA VAL A 78 25.08 0.16 46.83
C VAL A 78 25.94 -1.08 47.00
N ASP A 79 27.11 -0.90 47.65
CA ASP A 79 27.95 -2.00 48.11
C ASP A 79 27.46 -2.51 49.46
N GLY A 80 27.29 -3.82 49.59
CA GLY A 80 26.82 -4.39 50.86
C GLY A 80 26.56 -5.89 50.79
N ALA A 81 25.83 -6.42 51.75
CA ALA A 81 25.37 -7.79 51.75
C ALA A 81 23.83 -7.86 51.70
N VAL A 82 23.29 -8.77 50.94
CA VAL A 82 21.84 -9.02 50.87
C VAL A 82 21.34 -9.46 52.23
N SER A 83 20.53 -8.65 52.86
CA SER A 83 19.94 -8.94 54.18
C SER A 83 18.72 -9.84 54.06
N GLU A 84 17.87 -9.55 53.09
CA GLU A 84 16.62 -10.28 52.87
C GLU A 84 16.22 -10.20 51.39
N VAL A 85 15.73 -11.30 50.82
CA VAL A 85 15.10 -11.38 49.51
C VAL A 85 13.62 -11.55 49.74
N LYS A 86 12.80 -10.63 49.17
CA LYS A 86 11.33 -10.58 49.39
C LYS A 86 10.49 -11.08 48.22
N VAL A 87 11.14 -11.46 47.13
CA VAL A 87 10.49 -11.93 45.92
C VAL A 87 11.06 -13.25 45.44
N ALA A 88 10.30 -13.98 44.65
CA ALA A 88 10.70 -15.24 44.04
C ALA A 88 10.46 -15.19 42.53
N PRO A 89 11.18 -15.98 41.72
CA PRO A 89 10.88 -16.16 40.31
C PRO A 89 9.41 -16.60 40.08
N GLY A 90 8.76 -16.04 39.09
CA GLY A 90 7.34 -16.22 38.80
C GLY A 90 6.39 -15.29 39.57
N GLN A 91 6.90 -14.45 40.47
CA GLN A 91 6.09 -13.54 41.25
C GLN A 91 5.86 -12.22 40.50
N SER A 92 4.59 -11.77 40.42
CA SER A 92 4.25 -10.43 39.93
C SER A 92 4.59 -9.37 41.00
N VAL A 93 5.15 -8.26 40.55
CA VAL A 93 5.52 -7.11 41.39
C VAL A 93 4.95 -5.82 40.77
N ALA A 94 4.61 -4.88 41.64
CA ALA A 94 4.23 -3.54 41.24
C ALA A 94 5.45 -2.61 41.15
N ALA A 95 5.35 -1.54 40.36
CA ALA A 95 6.38 -0.49 40.38
C ALA A 95 6.59 0.07 41.80
N GLY A 96 7.84 0.23 42.23
CA GLY A 96 8.19 0.66 43.59
C GLY A 96 8.06 -0.40 44.66
N GLN A 97 7.66 -1.62 44.35
CA GLN A 97 7.64 -2.73 45.31
C GLN A 97 9.07 -3.13 45.74
N VAL A 98 9.27 -3.38 47.03
CA VAL A 98 10.57 -3.83 47.52
C VAL A 98 10.85 -5.25 47.07
N LEU A 99 11.92 -5.43 46.28
CA LEU A 99 12.41 -6.74 45.80
C LEU A 99 13.29 -7.42 46.86
N MET A 100 14.18 -6.65 47.45
CA MET A 100 15.08 -7.11 48.51
C MET A 100 15.64 -5.95 49.30
N THR A 101 16.35 -6.28 50.37
CA THR A 101 16.99 -5.34 51.27
C THR A 101 18.51 -5.62 51.36
N ILE A 102 19.33 -4.59 51.18
CA ILE A 102 20.79 -4.68 51.25
C ILE A 102 21.27 -3.94 52.50
N LYS A 103 22.12 -4.58 53.26
CA LYS A 103 22.82 -3.96 54.38
C LYS A 103 24.16 -3.41 53.89
N GLN A 104 24.22 -2.10 53.72
CA GLN A 104 25.44 -1.40 53.34
C GLN A 104 26.47 -1.42 54.49
N SER A 105 27.74 -1.61 54.13
CA SER A 105 28.82 -1.69 55.13
C SER A 105 29.26 -0.33 55.66
N TYR A 106 29.28 0.69 54.79
CA TYR A 106 29.66 2.06 55.16
C TYR A 106 28.99 3.09 54.29
N PRO A 107 28.27 4.07 54.88
CA PRO A 107 27.78 4.07 56.24
C PRO A 107 26.83 2.90 56.49
N ALA A 108 26.81 2.37 57.72
CA ALA A 108 25.96 1.23 58.07
C ALA A 108 24.48 1.60 57.93
N LYS A 109 23.85 1.22 56.85
CA LYS A 109 22.46 1.53 56.50
C LYS A 109 21.80 0.35 55.79
N THR A 110 20.52 0.20 56.00
CA THR A 110 19.72 -0.74 55.25
C THR A 110 19.06 0.00 54.09
N ILE A 111 19.22 -0.50 52.88
CA ILE A 111 18.69 0.08 51.64
C ILE A 111 17.75 -0.95 51.01
N ASP A 112 16.55 -0.51 50.67
CA ASP A 112 15.59 -1.31 49.93
C ASP A 112 15.82 -1.12 48.41
N VAL A 113 15.88 -2.24 47.70
CA VAL A 113 15.95 -2.25 46.25
C VAL A 113 14.52 -2.40 45.75
N LEU A 114 14.10 -1.45 44.97
CA LEU A 114 12.71 -1.33 44.44
C LEU A 114 12.62 -1.84 43.02
N ALA A 115 11.45 -2.35 42.64
CA ALA A 115 11.10 -2.64 41.25
C ALA A 115 10.98 -1.32 40.48
N PRO A 116 11.72 -1.12 39.37
CA PRO A 116 11.63 0.10 38.59
C PRO A 116 10.26 0.22 37.89
N GLU A 117 9.63 -0.90 37.59
CA GLU A 117 8.32 -0.96 36.96
C GLU A 117 7.56 -2.22 37.37
N ALA A 118 6.25 -2.27 37.00
CA ALA A 118 5.43 -3.45 37.23
C ALA A 118 5.80 -4.57 36.25
N GLY A 119 5.91 -5.80 36.74
CA GLY A 119 6.31 -6.93 35.92
C GLY A 119 6.29 -8.24 36.67
N GLU A 120 6.74 -9.29 36.01
CA GLU A 120 6.99 -10.61 36.62
C GLU A 120 8.50 -10.80 36.85
N VAL A 121 8.87 -11.24 38.02
CA VAL A 121 10.25 -11.59 38.34
C VAL A 121 10.62 -12.87 37.58
N THR A 122 11.49 -12.78 36.58
CA THR A 122 11.91 -13.94 35.78
C THR A 122 13.11 -14.66 36.44
N ALA A 123 14.00 -13.89 37.08
CA ALA A 123 15.17 -14.45 37.78
C ALA A 123 15.53 -13.59 38.99
N VAL A 124 16.07 -14.23 39.99
CA VAL A 124 16.73 -13.60 41.15
C VAL A 124 18.19 -14.10 41.18
N ALA A 125 19.12 -13.19 40.96
CA ALA A 125 20.54 -13.52 40.78
C ALA A 125 21.33 -13.64 42.13
N VAL A 126 20.71 -13.23 43.22
CA VAL A 126 21.38 -13.16 44.54
C VAL A 126 20.60 -13.91 45.63
N VAL A 127 21.30 -14.33 46.65
CA VAL A 127 20.72 -15.00 47.84
C VAL A 127 21.02 -14.23 49.13
N LYS A 128 20.24 -14.47 50.15
CA LYS A 128 20.47 -13.88 51.46
C LYS A 128 21.88 -14.15 51.96
N GLY A 129 22.58 -13.11 52.45
CA GLY A 129 23.93 -13.15 52.93
C GLY A 129 25.03 -12.95 51.88
N GLN A 130 24.65 -12.96 50.60
CA GLN A 130 25.58 -12.76 49.48
C GLN A 130 26.07 -11.30 49.43
N PRO A 131 27.38 -11.06 49.28
CA PRO A 131 27.90 -9.73 49.02
C PRO A 131 27.49 -9.28 47.61
N THR A 132 27.13 -8.03 47.47
CA THR A 132 26.82 -7.37 46.18
C THR A 132 27.59 -6.05 46.12
N SER A 133 27.92 -5.64 44.89
CA SER A 133 28.58 -4.37 44.61
C SER A 133 27.68 -3.50 43.73
N ILE A 134 27.99 -2.20 43.69
CA ILE A 134 27.32 -1.26 42.78
C ILE A 134 27.39 -1.80 41.34
N GLY A 135 26.21 -1.81 40.65
CA GLY A 135 26.08 -2.34 39.31
C GLY A 135 25.88 -3.86 39.21
N GLY A 136 26.04 -4.59 40.36
CA GLY A 136 25.79 -6.03 40.41
C GLY A 136 24.35 -6.37 40.09
N GLU A 137 24.13 -7.43 39.31
CA GLU A 137 22.80 -7.89 38.96
C GLU A 137 22.08 -8.50 40.15
N ILE A 138 20.83 -8.11 40.36
CA ILE A 138 20.02 -8.52 41.50
C ILE A 138 18.85 -9.39 41.05
N ALA A 139 18.09 -8.90 40.14
CA ALA A 139 16.92 -9.59 39.60
C ALA A 139 16.63 -9.14 38.17
N THR A 140 15.90 -9.97 37.42
CA THR A 140 15.41 -9.65 36.11
C THR A 140 13.89 -9.60 36.16
N LEU A 141 13.31 -8.54 35.66
CA LEU A 141 11.86 -8.32 35.55
C LEU A 141 11.42 -8.36 34.09
N SER A 142 10.37 -9.09 33.81
CA SER A 142 9.66 -9.02 32.51
C SER A 142 8.46 -8.06 32.66
N PRO A 143 8.48 -6.90 32.00
CA PRO A 143 7.37 -5.94 32.10
C PRO A 143 6.04 -6.52 31.64
N THR A 144 4.94 -5.97 32.15
CA THR A 144 3.58 -6.29 31.66
C THR A 144 3.14 -5.40 30.51
N ARG A 145 4.08 -4.65 29.95
CA ARG A 145 3.83 -3.78 28.80
C ARG A 145 4.11 -4.53 27.49
N TYR A 146 3.39 -4.09 26.47
CA TYR A 146 3.49 -4.65 25.14
C TYR A 146 3.70 -3.53 24.13
N HIS A 147 4.32 -3.86 23.02
CA HIS A 147 4.42 -3.02 21.83
C HIS A 147 4.06 -3.82 20.60
N VAL A 148 3.59 -3.12 19.57
CA VAL A 148 3.51 -3.67 18.22
C VAL A 148 4.86 -3.52 17.58
N GLN A 149 5.34 -4.56 16.92
CA GLN A 149 6.55 -4.55 16.12
C GLN A 149 6.20 -4.94 14.70
N SER A 150 6.51 -4.05 13.74
CA SER A 150 6.28 -4.22 12.31
C SER A 150 7.58 -4.01 11.56
N THR A 151 7.78 -4.74 10.48
CA THR A 151 8.92 -4.53 9.57
C THR A 151 8.50 -3.56 8.47
N ILE A 152 9.38 -2.65 8.10
CA ILE A 152 9.16 -1.69 7.03
C ILE A 152 10.32 -1.72 6.04
N GLU A 153 10.00 -1.59 4.76
CA GLU A 153 11.03 -1.42 3.73
C GLU A 153 11.68 -0.03 3.83
N PRO A 154 13.01 0.07 3.71
CA PRO A 154 13.72 1.34 3.84
C PRO A 154 13.19 2.46 2.93
N VAL A 155 12.72 2.12 1.72
CA VAL A 155 12.16 3.11 0.79
C VAL A 155 10.86 3.75 1.32
N GLN A 156 10.09 3.02 2.10
CA GLN A 156 8.83 3.52 2.68
C GLN A 156 9.07 4.50 3.83
N LEU A 157 10.27 4.53 4.41
CA LEU A 157 10.62 5.49 5.46
C LEU A 157 10.50 6.95 5.01
N TYR A 158 10.71 7.21 3.72
CA TYR A 158 10.54 8.56 3.18
C TYR A 158 9.10 9.09 3.33
N ARG A 159 8.10 8.21 3.37
CA ARG A 159 6.70 8.59 3.64
C ARG A 159 6.47 8.96 5.10
N LEU A 160 7.33 8.51 6.01
CA LEU A 160 7.21 8.71 7.46
C LEU A 160 8.07 9.86 8.00
N LEU A 161 8.70 10.67 7.17
CA LEU A 161 9.55 11.79 7.61
C LEU A 161 8.84 12.77 8.54
N ASN A 162 7.53 12.97 8.35
CA ASN A 162 6.69 13.84 9.17
C ASN A 162 5.50 13.07 9.76
N ALA A 163 5.63 11.76 9.93
CA ALA A 163 4.55 10.93 10.43
C ALA A 163 4.17 11.29 11.88
N PRO A 164 2.92 11.08 12.27
CA PRO A 164 2.49 11.23 13.64
C PRO A 164 3.21 10.22 14.55
N THR A 165 3.22 10.50 15.83
CA THR A 165 3.78 9.59 16.86
C THR A 165 2.80 8.49 17.28
N GLU A 166 1.67 8.41 16.62
CA GLU A 166 0.57 7.49 16.89
C GLU A 166 0.22 6.68 15.65
N GLY A 167 -0.22 5.46 15.85
CA GLY A 167 -0.75 4.58 14.81
C GLY A 167 -2.01 3.89 15.28
N GLU A 168 -2.81 3.39 14.36
CA GLU A 168 -3.99 2.57 14.63
C GLU A 168 -3.63 1.10 14.48
N VAL A 169 -3.97 0.30 15.48
CA VAL A 169 -3.67 -1.14 15.53
C VAL A 169 -4.94 -1.94 15.43
N THR A 170 -4.98 -2.83 14.45
CA THR A 170 -6.04 -3.81 14.27
C THR A 170 -5.48 -5.21 14.53
N ILE A 171 -6.08 -5.95 15.47
CA ILE A 171 -5.71 -7.35 15.77
C ILE A 171 -6.64 -8.27 14.97
N GLN A 172 -6.07 -9.18 14.20
CA GLN A 172 -6.86 -10.14 13.42
C GLN A 172 -7.67 -11.06 14.34
N GLY A 173 -9.01 -10.93 14.27
CA GLY A 173 -9.94 -11.67 15.14
C GLY A 173 -9.96 -11.19 16.59
N GLY A 174 -9.39 -10.03 16.86
CA GLY A 174 -9.31 -9.40 18.18
C GLY A 174 -10.43 -8.41 18.48
N PRO A 175 -10.23 -7.55 19.50
CA PRO A 175 -11.14 -6.48 19.85
C PRO A 175 -11.18 -5.38 18.76
N ALA A 176 -11.97 -4.32 19.01
CA ALA A 176 -12.00 -3.14 18.15
C ALA A 176 -10.59 -2.53 18.00
N PRO A 177 -10.29 -1.90 16.85
CA PRO A 177 -9.03 -1.18 16.65
C PRO A 177 -8.78 -0.15 17.76
N PHE A 178 -7.51 0.03 18.10
CA PHE A 178 -7.08 0.99 19.13
C PHE A 178 -5.83 1.75 18.66
N SER A 179 -5.63 2.95 19.23
CA SER A 179 -4.44 3.74 18.94
C SER A 179 -3.26 3.28 19.81
N CYS A 180 -2.11 3.08 19.19
CA CYS A 180 -0.84 2.93 19.88
C CYS A 180 -0.04 4.24 19.84
N THR A 181 0.88 4.43 20.76
CA THR A 181 1.65 5.67 20.95
C THR A 181 3.16 5.42 20.93
N GLY A 182 3.95 6.51 20.78
CA GLY A 182 5.40 6.41 20.80
C GLY A 182 5.97 5.64 19.61
N LEU A 183 5.40 5.87 18.43
CA LEU A 183 5.87 5.27 17.18
C LEU A 183 7.35 5.62 16.98
N SER A 184 8.19 4.61 16.87
CA SER A 184 9.63 4.77 16.70
C SER A 184 10.17 3.81 15.65
N VAL A 185 11.14 4.29 14.88
CA VAL A 185 11.85 3.51 13.86
C VAL A 185 13.18 3.04 14.43
N GLN A 186 13.46 1.77 14.29
CA GLN A 186 14.72 1.15 14.70
C GLN A 186 15.34 0.42 13.52
N VAL A 187 16.63 0.60 13.35
CA VAL A 187 17.42 -0.12 12.35
C VAL A 187 18.33 -1.07 13.08
N SER A 188 18.18 -2.36 12.83
CA SER A 188 19.02 -3.41 13.38
C SER A 188 20.35 -3.51 12.65
N ASP A 189 21.36 -4.13 13.28
CA ASP A 189 22.70 -4.29 12.70
C ASP A 189 22.71 -5.11 11.40
N ASP A 190 21.70 -5.93 11.16
CA ASP A 190 21.50 -6.70 9.94
C ASP A 190 20.87 -5.89 8.78
N GLY A 191 20.58 -4.60 9.03
CA GLY A 191 19.93 -3.70 8.08
C GLY A 191 18.39 -3.80 8.03
N THR A 192 17.80 -4.67 8.86
CA THR A 192 16.34 -4.75 8.98
C THR A 192 15.82 -3.51 9.68
N THR A 193 14.85 -2.84 9.07
CA THR A 193 14.18 -1.69 9.66
C THR A 193 12.85 -2.12 10.25
N SER A 194 12.64 -1.81 11.51
CA SER A 194 11.41 -2.08 12.24
C SER A 194 10.79 -0.81 12.82
N ILE A 195 9.48 -0.82 12.90
CA ILE A 195 8.69 0.20 13.59
C ILE A 195 8.11 -0.42 14.84
N THR A 196 8.24 0.27 15.95
CA THR A 196 7.63 -0.12 17.21
C THR A 196 6.66 0.94 17.69
N CYS A 197 5.56 0.51 18.32
CA CYS A 197 4.52 1.38 18.85
C CYS A 197 3.98 0.78 20.14
N ALA A 198 3.97 1.54 21.24
CA ALA A 198 3.53 1.05 22.54
C ALA A 198 2.01 0.80 22.58
N VAL A 199 1.62 -0.36 23.06
CA VAL A 199 0.20 -0.70 23.30
C VAL A 199 -0.26 -0.05 24.60
N PRO A 200 -1.42 0.63 24.63
CA PRO A 200 -1.99 1.19 25.84
C PRO A 200 -2.23 0.12 26.91
N THR A 201 -2.04 0.48 28.16
CA THR A 201 -2.13 -0.47 29.30
C THR A 201 -3.56 -0.91 29.64
N ASP A 202 -4.56 -0.22 29.10
CA ASP A 202 -5.99 -0.56 29.21
C ASP A 202 -6.42 -1.63 28.20
N GLN A 203 -5.58 -1.93 27.20
CA GLN A 203 -5.85 -2.95 26.19
C GLN A 203 -5.35 -4.32 26.65
N THR A 204 -6.25 -5.30 26.62
CA THR A 204 -5.89 -6.69 26.92
C THR A 204 -5.35 -7.36 25.66
N VAL A 205 -4.05 -7.58 25.63
CA VAL A 205 -3.35 -8.20 24.50
C VAL A 205 -2.42 -9.32 24.95
N PHE A 206 -2.00 -10.15 24.02
CA PHE A 206 -1.08 -11.25 24.24
C PHE A 206 0.08 -11.19 23.25
N ALA A 207 1.28 -11.53 23.69
CA ALA A 207 2.42 -11.64 22.79
C ALA A 207 2.18 -12.70 21.71
N GLY A 208 2.64 -12.42 20.49
CA GLY A 208 2.49 -13.30 19.32
C GLY A 208 1.22 -13.11 18.52
N LEU A 209 0.31 -12.22 18.92
CA LEU A 209 -0.85 -11.87 18.10
C LEU A 209 -0.41 -11.12 16.85
N ARG A 210 -0.99 -11.50 15.70
CA ARG A 210 -0.79 -10.77 14.45
C ARG A 210 -1.62 -9.51 14.43
N THR A 211 -1.01 -8.44 13.99
CA THR A 211 -1.62 -7.12 13.92
C THR A 211 -1.38 -6.48 12.56
N GLU A 212 -2.23 -5.53 12.24
CA GLU A 212 -2.07 -4.57 11.18
C GLU A 212 -1.91 -3.20 11.82
N LEU A 213 -0.79 -2.54 11.53
CA LEU A 213 -0.46 -1.20 12.00
C LEU A 213 -0.68 -0.20 10.87
N SER A 214 -1.66 0.67 11.01
CA SER A 214 -1.97 1.75 10.09
C SER A 214 -1.40 3.06 10.60
N ILE A 215 -0.59 3.72 9.79
CA ILE A 215 0.07 4.99 10.11
C ILE A 215 -0.35 6.02 9.06
N ARG A 216 -1.00 7.09 9.49
CA ARG A 216 -1.40 8.20 8.62
C ARG A 216 -0.21 9.13 8.41
N ALA A 217 0.51 8.93 7.29
CA ALA A 217 1.70 9.71 6.96
C ALA A 217 1.38 11.17 6.62
N ALA A 218 0.27 11.40 5.93
CA ALA A 218 -0.23 12.74 5.60
C ALA A 218 -1.75 12.75 5.45
N THR A 219 -2.36 13.88 5.73
CA THR A 219 -3.79 14.13 5.47
C THR A 219 -3.94 15.52 4.89
N VAL A 220 -4.65 15.64 3.77
CA VAL A 220 -5.00 16.92 3.18
C VAL A 220 -6.51 16.95 2.99
N ASP A 221 -7.15 17.91 3.62
CA ASP A 221 -8.58 18.14 3.49
C ASP A 221 -8.88 19.06 2.32
N ASP A 222 -10.01 18.82 1.64
CA ASP A 222 -10.48 19.64 0.51
C ASP A 222 -9.46 19.79 -0.65
N ALA A 223 -8.66 18.76 -0.88
CA ALA A 223 -7.69 18.72 -1.97
C ALA A 223 -8.38 18.53 -3.33
N LEU A 224 -7.87 19.20 -4.37
CA LEU A 224 -8.22 18.85 -5.75
C LEU A 224 -7.57 17.52 -6.10
N VAL A 225 -8.33 16.55 -6.60
CA VAL A 225 -7.81 15.21 -6.88
C VAL A 225 -8.16 14.72 -8.28
N VAL A 226 -7.29 13.86 -8.77
CA VAL A 226 -7.49 13.07 -9.98
C VAL A 226 -7.10 11.61 -9.72
N PRO A 227 -7.67 10.63 -10.44
CA PRO A 227 -7.22 9.25 -10.35
C PRO A 227 -5.73 9.13 -10.69
N VAL A 228 -4.99 8.27 -9.99
CA VAL A 228 -3.56 8.04 -10.30
C VAL A 228 -3.33 7.55 -11.72
N THR A 229 -4.33 6.87 -12.32
CA THR A 229 -4.32 6.38 -13.70
C THR A 229 -4.38 7.51 -14.75
N ALA A 230 -4.83 8.71 -14.36
CA ALA A 230 -4.94 9.89 -15.22
C ALA A 230 -3.60 10.65 -15.34
N VAL A 231 -2.61 10.32 -14.50
CA VAL A 231 -1.36 11.07 -14.38
C VAL A 231 -0.20 10.24 -14.91
N ARG A 232 0.63 10.85 -15.74
CA ARG A 232 1.94 10.33 -16.13
C ARG A 232 3.03 11.15 -15.48
N GLY A 233 3.76 10.59 -14.55
CA GLY A 233 4.83 11.32 -13.85
C GLY A 233 5.29 10.58 -12.61
N GLY A 234 5.96 11.31 -11.73
CA GLY A 234 6.49 10.82 -10.46
C GLY A 234 6.13 11.73 -9.30
N ALA A 235 6.84 11.59 -8.19
CA ALA A 235 6.62 12.43 -7.01
C ALA A 235 6.84 13.93 -7.34
N GLY A 236 5.82 14.73 -7.02
CA GLY A 236 5.88 16.19 -7.12
C GLY A 236 5.42 16.80 -8.44
N THR A 237 5.60 16.15 -9.60
CA THR A 237 5.14 16.66 -10.90
C THR A 237 4.63 15.55 -11.81
N GLY A 238 3.64 15.86 -12.63
CA GLY A 238 3.05 14.94 -13.60
C GLY A 238 2.45 15.66 -14.79
N LEU A 239 2.02 14.89 -15.78
CA LEU A 239 1.31 15.33 -16.96
C LEU A 239 -0.08 14.72 -16.95
N VAL A 240 -1.09 15.52 -17.25
CA VAL A 240 -2.49 15.11 -17.42
C VAL A 240 -3.01 15.57 -18.78
N TRP A 241 -4.05 14.91 -19.27
CA TRP A 241 -4.71 15.25 -20.54
C TRP A 241 -6.09 15.82 -20.23
N VAL A 242 -6.19 17.15 -20.40
CA VAL A 242 -7.43 17.88 -20.18
C VAL A 242 -8.30 17.78 -21.41
N ASP A 243 -9.58 17.42 -21.22
CA ASP A 243 -10.60 17.35 -22.25
C ASP A 243 -11.49 18.59 -22.18
N ALA A 244 -11.28 19.53 -23.10
CA ALA A 244 -12.06 20.75 -23.18
C ALA A 244 -13.48 20.57 -23.79
N GLY A 245 -13.87 19.32 -24.11
CA GLY A 245 -15.20 18.98 -24.65
C GLY A 245 -15.19 18.72 -26.16
N THR A 246 -16.40 18.61 -26.75
CA THR A 246 -16.66 18.08 -28.05
C THR A 246 -15.78 18.65 -29.18
N GLY A 247 -14.83 17.81 -29.65
CA GLY A 247 -14.03 18.08 -30.85
C GLY A 247 -12.78 18.94 -30.65
N ALA A 248 -12.50 19.36 -29.42
CA ALA A 248 -11.23 20.04 -29.11
C ALA A 248 -10.09 19.01 -29.03
N PRO A 249 -8.87 19.34 -29.46
CA PRO A 249 -7.72 18.49 -29.21
C PRO A 249 -7.46 18.40 -27.70
N LEU A 250 -6.98 17.23 -27.24
CA LEU A 250 -6.55 17.05 -25.86
C LEU A 250 -5.39 17.99 -25.56
N GLU A 251 -5.49 18.68 -24.44
CA GLU A 251 -4.43 19.54 -23.95
C GLU A 251 -3.57 18.75 -22.94
N GLU A 252 -2.31 18.53 -23.28
CA GLU A 252 -1.32 18.00 -22.34
C GLU A 252 -0.88 19.11 -21.41
N ARG A 253 -1.08 18.92 -20.11
CA ARG A 253 -0.81 19.94 -19.10
C ARG A 253 0.04 19.39 -17.98
N GLU A 254 1.10 20.12 -17.63
CA GLU A 254 1.91 19.82 -16.46
C GLU A 254 1.18 20.25 -15.19
N VAL A 255 1.20 19.36 -14.18
CA VAL A 255 0.56 19.56 -12.88
C VAL A 255 1.53 19.30 -11.74
N GLY A 256 1.39 20.10 -10.68
CA GLY A 256 2.06 19.82 -9.42
C GLY A 256 1.26 18.77 -8.65
N LEU A 257 1.93 17.73 -8.18
CA LEU A 257 1.34 16.63 -7.44
C LEU A 257 1.69 16.72 -5.96
N GLY A 258 0.75 16.36 -5.10
CA GLY A 258 0.90 16.30 -3.67
C GLY A 258 0.71 14.89 -3.11
N VAL A 259 -0.11 14.78 -2.08
CA VAL A 259 -0.40 13.53 -1.37
C VAL A 259 -1.21 12.57 -2.24
N SER A 260 -0.95 11.27 -2.11
CA SER A 260 -1.70 10.21 -2.80
C SER A 260 -2.06 9.09 -1.83
N ASP A 261 -3.27 8.55 -1.98
CA ASP A 261 -3.73 7.35 -1.26
C ASP A 261 -3.55 6.05 -2.10
N GLY A 262 -2.91 6.15 -3.27
CA GLY A 262 -2.75 5.04 -4.21
C GLY A 262 -3.89 4.88 -5.21
N THR A 263 -5.04 5.52 -4.98
CA THR A 263 -6.21 5.52 -5.88
C THR A 263 -6.35 6.87 -6.57
N VAL A 264 -6.23 7.93 -5.79
CA VAL A 264 -6.22 9.32 -6.25
C VAL A 264 -4.95 10.03 -5.81
N VAL A 265 -4.63 11.12 -6.49
CA VAL A 265 -3.51 11.98 -6.15
C VAL A 265 -3.98 13.43 -6.10
N GLU A 266 -3.49 14.14 -5.09
CA GLU A 266 -3.70 15.57 -4.94
C GLU A 266 -3.03 16.33 -6.07
N VAL A 267 -3.72 17.32 -6.62
CA VAL A 267 -3.21 18.29 -7.58
C VAL A 267 -3.06 19.64 -6.89
N VAL A 268 -1.82 20.00 -6.60
CA VAL A 268 -1.48 21.25 -5.91
C VAL A 268 -1.54 22.45 -6.86
N SER A 269 -1.29 22.21 -8.15
CA SER A 269 -1.31 23.26 -9.17
C SER A 269 -1.54 22.69 -10.57
N GLY A 270 -2.06 23.53 -11.49
CA GLY A 270 -2.22 23.19 -12.90
C GLY A 270 -3.64 22.82 -13.32
N LEU A 271 -4.53 22.48 -12.37
CA LEU A 271 -5.95 22.18 -12.65
C LEU A 271 -6.88 23.03 -11.78
N THR A 272 -8.14 23.13 -12.22
CA THR A 272 -9.21 23.76 -11.49
C THR A 272 -10.36 22.79 -11.23
N ASP A 273 -11.17 23.09 -10.21
CA ASP A 273 -12.32 22.28 -9.84
C ASP A 273 -13.31 22.17 -10.99
N GLY A 274 -13.76 20.93 -11.26
CA GLY A 274 -14.72 20.63 -12.34
C GLY A 274 -14.11 20.48 -13.74
N GLU A 275 -12.81 20.72 -13.94
CA GLU A 275 -12.14 20.41 -15.22
C GLU A 275 -12.25 18.92 -15.52
N GLN A 276 -12.37 18.57 -16.80
CA GLN A 276 -12.44 17.19 -17.25
C GLN A 276 -11.06 16.71 -17.67
N VAL A 277 -10.60 15.61 -17.10
CA VAL A 277 -9.34 14.96 -17.46
C VAL A 277 -9.58 13.54 -17.95
N ARG A 278 -8.72 13.04 -18.83
CA ARG A 278 -8.75 11.63 -19.24
C ARG A 278 -8.44 10.75 -18.04
N GLN A 279 -9.28 9.72 -17.85
CA GLN A 279 -9.09 8.75 -16.76
C GLN A 279 -7.83 7.92 -16.91
N PHE A 280 -7.39 7.70 -18.17
CA PHE A 280 -6.19 6.93 -18.49
C PHE A 280 -5.25 7.76 -19.34
N VAL A 281 -3.95 7.56 -19.16
CA VAL A 281 -2.90 8.19 -19.96
C VAL A 281 -3.01 7.75 -21.41
N PRO A 282 -3.23 8.67 -22.39
CA PRO A 282 -3.30 8.31 -23.78
C PRO A 282 -2.02 7.67 -24.30
N GLY A 283 -2.14 6.64 -25.15
CA GLY A 283 -1.01 5.97 -25.80
C GLY A 283 -0.20 5.00 -24.93
N LEU A 284 -0.61 4.77 -23.70
CA LEU A 284 -0.19 3.59 -22.96
C LEU A 284 -1.14 2.46 -23.34
N ALA A 285 -0.62 1.42 -24.00
CA ALA A 285 -1.38 0.19 -24.20
C ALA A 285 -1.90 -0.31 -22.84
N ALA A 286 -3.16 -0.74 -22.80
CA ALA A 286 -3.68 -1.39 -21.61
C ALA A 286 -2.72 -2.53 -21.22
N PRO A 287 -2.44 -2.74 -19.91
CA PRO A 287 -1.40 -3.67 -19.47
C PRO A 287 -1.57 -5.14 -19.92
N ASN A 288 -2.58 -5.46 -20.70
CA ASN A 288 -2.93 -6.83 -21.10
C ASN A 288 -3.27 -6.99 -22.60
N GLU A 289 -2.92 -6.08 -23.48
CA GLU A 289 -3.04 -6.37 -24.90
C GLU A 289 -1.78 -7.06 -25.41
N PRO A 290 -1.90 -8.31 -25.92
CA PRO A 290 -0.76 -9.02 -26.52
C PRO A 290 -0.27 -8.23 -27.75
N VAL A 291 1.03 -7.98 -27.82
CA VAL A 291 1.63 -7.34 -28.98
C VAL A 291 1.76 -8.40 -30.07
N CYS A 292 0.98 -8.23 -31.14
CA CYS A 292 0.97 -9.18 -32.26
C CYS A 292 1.88 -8.67 -33.38
N TYR A 293 2.78 -9.52 -33.86
CA TYR A 293 3.67 -9.29 -34.99
C TYR A 293 3.21 -10.14 -36.18
N ASP A 294 3.28 -9.57 -37.37
CA ASP A 294 3.06 -10.31 -38.63
C ASP A 294 4.35 -11.09 -39.00
N ASP A 295 4.27 -12.41 -39.24
CA ASP A 295 5.40 -13.24 -39.56
C ASP A 295 5.85 -13.11 -41.02
N GLY A 296 5.23 -12.25 -41.82
CA GLY A 296 5.54 -12.03 -43.22
C GLY A 296 5.10 -13.19 -44.15
N MET A 297 4.46 -14.23 -43.62
CA MET A 297 3.92 -15.37 -44.35
C MET A 297 2.39 -15.52 -44.22
N GLY A 298 1.73 -14.47 -43.66
CA GLY A 298 0.29 -14.44 -43.45
C GLY A 298 -0.18 -15.02 -42.11
N GLY A 299 0.75 -15.32 -41.19
CA GLY A 299 0.48 -15.66 -39.81
C GLY A 299 0.73 -14.48 -38.86
N GLN A 300 -0.04 -14.39 -37.77
CA GLN A 300 0.21 -13.43 -36.68
C GLN A 300 0.71 -14.17 -35.46
N PHE A 301 1.85 -13.73 -34.95
CA PHE A 301 2.41 -14.20 -33.68
C PHE A 301 2.17 -13.14 -32.61
N CYS A 302 1.38 -13.46 -31.58
CA CYS A 302 1.11 -12.58 -30.46
C CYS A 302 1.95 -13.01 -29.25
N GLU A 303 2.78 -12.12 -28.77
CA GLU A 303 3.59 -12.33 -27.58
C GLU A 303 2.90 -11.68 -26.38
N ASP A 304 2.59 -12.49 -25.38
CA ASP A 304 2.11 -11.96 -24.10
C ASP A 304 3.27 -11.19 -23.45
N PRO A 305 3.07 -9.94 -23.03
CA PRO A 305 4.07 -9.23 -22.25
C PRO A 305 4.20 -9.92 -20.90
N GLY A 306 5.10 -10.93 -20.85
CA GLY A 306 5.39 -11.67 -19.65
C GLY A 306 5.88 -10.72 -18.55
N TRP A 307 5.35 -10.87 -17.38
CA TRP A 307 5.82 -10.25 -16.15
C TRP A 307 7.30 -10.64 -15.95
N SER A 308 8.22 -9.74 -16.25
CA SER A 308 9.60 -9.86 -15.79
C SER A 308 9.65 -9.25 -14.39
N TRP A 309 9.90 -10.15 -13.44
CA TRP A 309 10.18 -9.84 -12.03
C TRP A 309 11.54 -9.14 -11.86
#